data_f951c5fe6aa47a19bef87039025aea25
#
_entry.id   f951c5fe6aa47a19bef87039025aea25
#
_cell.length_a   1.000
_cell.length_b   1.000
_cell.length_c   1.000
_cell.angle_alpha   90.00
_cell.angle_beta   90.00
_cell.angle_gamma   90.00
#
_symmetry.space_group_name_H-M   'P 1'
#
loop_
_entity.id
_entity.type
_entity.pdbx_description
1 polymer ?
#
loop_
_entity_poly.entity_id
_entity_poly.type
_entity_poly.pdbx_seq_one_letter_code
_entity_poly.pdbx_strand_id
1 'polypeptide(L)'
;MSGPRDQPGKLAPLHGSAPDDPLRSDELRSGEVRLGAVRLAATDHPLGADRDRISLVVRNTSRRVVRVSSHYPLERANPKLVFDREAARGFHLDIPAGASVRWAPGEEREVGLVRYGGLTGEERRSPASIATRPAPRPRISAAEWLARYGPTTGDRVRLGDTDLWLRVQEDRTAAGDEPVWGYGKTLRSRMTQHDRATGSSELDVLVAGALVVDPVVGVVKADIGIKDGRIVGIGRAGNPDVSDGVDLVIGPHTEPIMGYGLIATPGAVDSHVHLITPELLPVALSAGVTTLITAGFEEPPYVMERTLRALESWPLNIGLQAGARADVPGRLEELLAAGAVGFKIHEDYGAYPELIDAVLAFADAHDCSVSLHTDGLHESAELEDTVAAIAGRTVHAYHVEGTGGGHMPDLMGLVREASIICSSTTPTLPYGVAAPIEHVAMTLLNHGGLWAVPGDLELVRERIHPATMAAEGPLHELGAVGIVNSDSQGMGRIGETVRRTIQLAHTMKGWRRGPAAEGVPGLPAELDDPYDDTERILRYFAKCTLEPAIVHGISEEVG
;
A
#
# COMPACT_ATOMS: atom_id res chain seq x y z
N MET A 1 -51.90 -3.09 -23.79
CA MET A 1 -51.95 -2.90 -22.34
C MET A 1 -50.57 -2.44 -21.90
N SER A 2 -50.43 -1.15 -21.65
CA SER A 2 -49.19 -0.47 -21.31
C SER A 2 -49.03 -0.44 -19.77
N GLY A 3 -47.99 -1.06 -19.25
CA GLY A 3 -47.61 -0.96 -17.85
C GLY A 3 -46.80 0.33 -17.60
N PRO A 4 -46.81 0.87 -16.37
CA PRO A 4 -46.18 2.16 -16.07
C PRO A 4 -44.65 2.08 -16.06
N ARG A 5 -44.04 3.09 -16.66
CA ARG A 5 -42.56 3.31 -16.61
C ARG A 5 -42.18 3.79 -15.20
N ASP A 6 -41.32 3.04 -14.54
CA ASP A 6 -40.65 3.49 -13.31
C ASP A 6 -39.80 4.73 -13.58
N GLN A 7 -40.04 5.76 -12.80
CA GLN A 7 -39.22 6.97 -12.79
C GLN A 7 -37.91 6.69 -12.02
N PRO A 8 -36.76 7.24 -12.45
CA PRO A 8 -35.51 7.09 -11.72
C PRO A 8 -35.60 7.81 -10.37
N GLY A 9 -35.27 7.06 -9.30
CA GLY A 9 -35.29 7.55 -7.93
C GLY A 9 -34.45 8.82 -7.75
N LYS A 10 -35.02 9.80 -7.07
CA LYS A 10 -34.35 11.03 -6.64
C LYS A 10 -33.21 10.65 -5.70
N LEU A 11 -32.00 10.97 -6.08
CA LEU A 11 -30.84 10.97 -5.17
C LEU A 11 -31.11 11.92 -4.00
N ALA A 12 -31.01 11.40 -2.78
CA ALA A 12 -31.11 12.19 -1.56
C ALA A 12 -29.96 13.23 -1.52
N PRO A 13 -30.19 14.43 -0.98
CA PRO A 13 -29.17 15.46 -0.89
C PRO A 13 -28.06 15.05 0.07
N LEU A 14 -26.81 15.16 -0.38
CA LEU A 14 -25.57 14.88 0.35
C LEU A 14 -25.30 15.81 1.56
N HIS A 15 -26.26 16.63 1.99
CA HIS A 15 -26.17 17.53 3.15
C HIS A 15 -27.51 17.59 3.89
N GLY A 16 -28.03 16.46 4.28
CA GLY A 16 -28.99 16.34 5.38
C GLY A 16 -28.20 16.12 6.67
N SER A 17 -28.63 16.78 7.76
CA SER A 17 -28.20 16.39 9.12
C SER A 17 -28.24 14.87 9.22
N ALA A 18 -27.07 14.25 9.48
CA ALA A 18 -26.99 12.82 9.65
C ALA A 18 -27.98 12.39 10.74
N PRO A 19 -28.82 11.38 10.51
CA PRO A 19 -29.52 10.72 11.58
C PRO A 19 -28.49 10.20 12.57
N ASP A 20 -28.81 10.12 13.84
CA ASP A 20 -27.95 9.61 14.90
C ASP A 20 -27.23 8.36 14.44
N ASP A 21 -25.93 8.56 14.11
CA ASP A 21 -25.05 7.49 13.65
C ASP A 21 -24.72 6.62 14.87
N PRO A 22 -25.06 5.31 14.86
CA PRO A 22 -24.71 4.39 15.94
C PRO A 22 -23.19 4.17 16.10
N LEU A 23 -22.34 4.88 15.31
CA LEU A 23 -20.89 4.91 15.45
C LEU A 23 -20.40 5.91 16.53
N ARG A 24 -21.30 6.67 17.19
CA ARG A 24 -20.94 7.54 18.29
C ARG A 24 -20.68 6.72 19.54
N SER A 25 -19.44 6.74 19.98
CA SER A 25 -18.93 6.64 21.37
C SER A 25 -19.66 5.71 22.33
N ASP A 26 -20.06 4.52 21.96
CA ASP A 26 -20.34 3.51 22.95
C ASP A 26 -19.08 2.69 23.19
N GLU A 27 -18.65 2.67 24.45
CA GLU A 27 -17.65 1.77 24.97
C GLU A 27 -17.90 0.38 24.38
N LEU A 28 -16.92 -0.13 23.63
CA LEU A 28 -16.94 -1.46 23.05
C LEU A 28 -17.34 -2.44 24.17
N ARG A 29 -18.54 -2.94 24.14
CA ARG A 29 -18.92 -4.12 24.93
C ARG A 29 -17.93 -5.21 24.56
N SER A 30 -17.25 -5.75 25.53
CA SER A 30 -16.22 -6.78 25.38
C SER A 30 -16.73 -7.89 24.45
N GLY A 31 -16.20 -7.94 23.20
CA GLY A 31 -16.47 -9.00 22.25
C GLY A 31 -16.85 -8.58 20.83
N GLU A 32 -17.33 -7.37 20.55
CA GLU A 32 -17.64 -6.92 19.20
C GLU A 32 -16.49 -6.11 18.60
N VAL A 33 -15.79 -6.72 17.68
CA VAL A 33 -14.65 -6.10 16.99
C VAL A 33 -15.13 -5.52 15.66
N ARG A 34 -15.20 -4.18 15.56
CA ARG A 34 -15.60 -3.51 14.32
C ARG A 34 -14.42 -3.36 13.36
N LEU A 35 -14.65 -3.65 12.07
CA LEU A 35 -13.71 -3.34 10.99
C LEU A 35 -13.41 -1.84 10.98
N GLY A 36 -12.12 -1.47 10.78
CA GLY A 36 -11.71 -0.08 10.67
C GLY A 36 -11.91 0.75 11.94
N ALA A 37 -11.97 0.12 13.12
CA ALA A 37 -12.06 0.84 14.40
C ALA A 37 -10.87 1.77 14.56
N VAL A 38 -11.12 2.99 15.07
CA VAL A 38 -10.08 3.99 15.36
C VAL A 38 -10.09 4.33 16.85
N ARG A 39 -8.90 4.34 17.45
CA ARG A 39 -8.69 4.82 18.82
C ARG A 39 -8.05 6.21 18.74
N LEU A 40 -8.77 7.21 19.23
CA LEU A 40 -8.35 8.60 19.17
C LEU A 40 -7.25 8.89 20.19
N ALA A 41 -6.21 9.60 19.76
CA ALA A 41 -5.10 10.03 20.63
C ALA A 41 -5.39 11.34 21.39
N ALA A 42 -6.29 12.17 20.87
CA ALA A 42 -6.65 13.46 21.46
C ALA A 42 -8.17 13.63 21.56
N THR A 43 -8.62 14.65 22.28
CA THR A 43 -10.04 14.99 22.45
C THR A 43 -10.52 15.99 21.40
N ASP A 44 -9.61 16.85 20.91
CA ASP A 44 -9.88 17.88 19.91
C ASP A 44 -8.63 18.22 19.09
N HIS A 45 -8.81 18.82 17.93
CA HIS A 45 -7.75 19.25 17.02
C HIS A 45 -7.95 20.68 16.54
N PRO A 46 -6.86 21.46 16.34
CA PRO A 46 -6.94 22.79 15.75
C PRO A 46 -7.19 22.67 14.24
N LEU A 47 -8.17 23.42 13.72
CA LEU A 47 -8.51 23.44 12.30
C LEU A 47 -7.67 24.45 11.54
N GLY A 48 -7.31 24.13 10.31
CA GLY A 48 -6.52 24.96 9.40
C GLY A 48 -5.07 25.15 9.83
N ALA A 49 -4.30 25.86 9.00
CA ALA A 49 -2.89 26.16 9.29
C ALA A 49 -2.74 27.17 10.45
N ASP A 50 -1.55 27.20 11.05
CA ASP A 50 -1.20 28.19 12.08
C ASP A 50 -0.79 29.52 11.42
N ARG A 51 -1.78 30.39 11.21
CA ARG A 51 -1.65 31.70 10.54
C ARG A 51 -2.43 32.75 11.30
N ASP A 52 -2.16 34.04 10.98
CA ASP A 52 -2.89 35.18 11.54
C ASP A 52 -4.39 35.04 11.31
N ARG A 53 -5.17 35.33 12.34
CA ARG A 53 -6.63 35.30 12.34
C ARG A 53 -7.20 36.60 12.86
N ILE A 54 -8.24 37.06 12.19
CA ILE A 54 -9.01 38.25 12.58
C ILE A 54 -10.50 37.95 12.58
N SER A 55 -11.30 38.77 13.25
CA SER A 55 -12.74 38.75 13.11
C SER A 55 -13.25 40.05 12.52
N LEU A 56 -14.27 39.95 11.67
CA LEU A 56 -14.97 41.10 11.08
C LEU A 56 -16.48 40.90 11.14
N VAL A 57 -17.20 42.01 11.33
CA VAL A 57 -18.64 42.02 11.20
C VAL A 57 -18.99 42.29 9.73
N VAL A 58 -19.79 41.40 9.13
CA VAL A 58 -20.21 41.46 7.72
C VAL A 58 -21.74 41.54 7.66
N ARG A 59 -22.27 42.58 6.98
CA ARG A 59 -23.71 42.82 6.80
C ARG A 59 -24.13 42.69 5.35
N ASN A 60 -25.19 41.94 5.08
CA ASN A 60 -25.79 41.84 3.75
C ASN A 60 -26.86 42.94 3.53
N THR A 61 -26.59 43.89 2.67
CA THR A 61 -27.53 44.97 2.30
C THR A 61 -28.33 44.66 1.03
N SER A 62 -28.18 43.49 0.45
CA SER A 62 -28.95 43.09 -0.74
C SER A 62 -30.34 42.54 -0.36
N ARG A 63 -31.22 42.46 -1.35
CA ARG A 63 -32.56 41.85 -1.23
C ARG A 63 -32.54 40.31 -1.37
N ARG A 64 -31.40 39.72 -1.60
CA ARG A 64 -31.22 38.29 -1.80
C ARG A 64 -30.17 37.73 -0.85
N VAL A 65 -30.20 36.42 -0.68
CA VAL A 65 -29.13 35.70 0.03
C VAL A 65 -27.81 35.86 -0.72
N VAL A 66 -26.74 36.18 0.00
CA VAL A 66 -25.36 36.13 -0.49
C VAL A 66 -24.62 35.00 0.18
N ARG A 67 -23.83 34.25 -0.59
CA ARG A 67 -23.01 33.14 -0.10
C ARG A 67 -21.56 33.34 -0.54
N VAL A 68 -20.62 33.13 0.39
CA VAL A 68 -19.19 33.18 0.13
C VAL A 68 -18.58 31.84 0.57
N SER A 69 -17.78 31.21 -0.28
CA SER A 69 -17.09 29.95 0.02
C SER A 69 -15.76 30.19 0.75
N SER A 70 -15.26 29.16 1.41
CA SER A 70 -14.10 29.19 2.29
C SER A 70 -12.89 29.96 1.73
N HIS A 71 -12.40 29.57 0.57
CA HIS A 71 -11.15 30.08 -0.01
C HIS A 71 -11.35 31.24 -0.99
N TYR A 72 -12.55 31.87 -1.02
CA TYR A 72 -12.75 33.06 -1.85
C TYR A 72 -12.17 34.30 -1.13
N PRO A 73 -11.36 35.14 -1.79
CA PRO A 73 -10.83 36.37 -1.21
C PRO A 73 -11.98 37.26 -0.72
N LEU A 74 -12.09 37.45 0.61
CA LEU A 74 -13.27 38.11 1.17
C LEU A 74 -13.38 39.58 0.71
N GLU A 75 -12.26 40.27 0.55
CA GLU A 75 -12.23 41.65 0.04
C GLU A 75 -12.86 41.80 -1.33
N ARG A 76 -12.97 40.72 -2.12
CA ARG A 76 -13.59 40.70 -3.46
C ARG A 76 -15.03 40.18 -3.43
N ALA A 77 -15.57 39.85 -2.26
CA ALA A 77 -16.94 39.36 -2.14
C ALA A 77 -17.95 40.40 -2.61
N ASN A 78 -19.20 39.95 -2.87
CA ASN A 78 -20.30 40.73 -3.37
C ASN A 78 -20.31 42.16 -2.78
N PRO A 79 -20.40 43.25 -3.61
CA PRO A 79 -20.35 44.64 -3.13
C PRO A 79 -21.48 45.00 -2.16
N LYS A 80 -22.57 44.23 -2.10
CA LYS A 80 -23.66 44.39 -1.15
C LYS A 80 -23.38 43.77 0.23
N LEU A 81 -22.26 43.06 0.41
CA LEU A 81 -21.70 42.73 1.73
C LEU A 81 -20.89 43.92 2.21
N VAL A 82 -21.34 44.55 3.29
CA VAL A 82 -20.70 45.73 3.90
C VAL A 82 -19.82 45.28 5.05
N PHE A 83 -18.55 45.56 4.97
CA PHE A 83 -17.50 45.30 5.98
C PHE A 83 -16.23 46.08 5.63
N ASP A 84 -15.25 46.11 6.50
CA ASP A 84 -13.92 46.68 6.23
C ASP A 84 -13.15 45.81 5.24
N ARG A 85 -13.14 46.22 3.95
CA ARG A 85 -12.49 45.48 2.88
C ARG A 85 -10.96 45.55 2.93
N GLU A 86 -10.43 46.66 3.43
CA GLU A 86 -8.98 46.80 3.58
C GLU A 86 -8.46 45.90 4.73
N ALA A 87 -9.19 45.80 5.83
CA ALA A 87 -8.89 44.88 6.89
C ALA A 87 -8.98 43.39 6.43
N ALA A 88 -9.94 43.11 5.53
CA ALA A 88 -10.10 41.75 4.96
C ALA A 88 -9.08 41.41 3.87
N ARG A 89 -8.22 42.32 3.47
CA ARG A 89 -7.26 42.10 2.39
C ARG A 89 -6.23 41.04 2.71
N GLY A 90 -6.15 40.01 1.87
CA GLY A 90 -5.27 38.86 2.09
C GLY A 90 -5.81 37.81 3.07
N PHE A 91 -7.10 37.88 3.37
CA PHE A 91 -7.78 36.90 4.23
C PHE A 91 -8.94 36.23 3.51
N HIS A 92 -9.23 35.00 3.92
CA HIS A 92 -10.42 34.25 3.54
C HIS A 92 -11.18 33.78 4.78
N LEU A 93 -12.39 33.24 4.58
CA LEU A 93 -13.20 32.73 5.70
C LEU A 93 -12.49 31.57 6.42
N ASP A 94 -12.38 31.62 7.75
CA ASP A 94 -11.80 30.58 8.59
C ASP A 94 -12.84 29.48 8.87
N ILE A 95 -13.16 28.75 7.82
CA ILE A 95 -14.10 27.62 7.82
C ILE A 95 -13.50 26.47 6.99
N PRO A 96 -13.94 25.21 7.22
CA PRO A 96 -13.45 24.07 6.47
C PRO A 96 -13.48 24.27 4.96
N ALA A 97 -12.47 23.77 4.24
CA ALA A 97 -12.38 23.83 2.80
C ALA A 97 -13.67 23.29 2.14
N GLY A 98 -14.15 23.99 1.12
CA GLY A 98 -15.42 23.69 0.44
C GLY A 98 -16.68 24.15 1.18
N ALA A 99 -16.61 24.52 2.43
CA ALA A 99 -17.74 25.12 3.17
C ALA A 99 -18.04 26.55 2.70
N SER A 100 -19.15 27.11 3.12
CA SER A 100 -19.55 28.48 2.80
C SER A 100 -20.37 29.12 3.91
N VAL A 101 -20.21 30.41 4.09
CA VAL A 101 -21.09 31.22 4.93
C VAL A 101 -22.18 31.84 4.07
N ARG A 102 -23.41 31.86 4.61
CA ARG A 102 -24.60 32.39 3.96
C ARG A 102 -25.14 33.55 4.80
N TRP A 103 -25.41 34.71 4.17
CA TRP A 103 -26.07 35.85 4.77
C TRP A 103 -27.44 36.04 4.14
N ALA A 104 -28.51 36.04 4.95
CA ALA A 104 -29.85 36.44 4.52
C ALA A 104 -29.92 37.96 4.24
N PRO A 105 -30.96 38.46 3.57
CA PRO A 105 -31.17 39.89 3.43
C PRO A 105 -31.22 40.61 4.77
N GLY A 106 -30.42 41.67 4.94
CA GLY A 106 -30.33 42.44 6.17
C GLY A 106 -29.54 41.79 7.31
N GLU A 107 -29.11 40.53 7.19
CA GLU A 107 -28.35 39.83 8.21
C GLU A 107 -26.97 40.44 8.44
N GLU A 108 -26.61 40.60 9.71
CA GLU A 108 -25.29 40.99 10.17
C GLU A 108 -24.70 39.83 10.98
N ARG A 109 -23.46 39.49 10.71
CA ARG A 109 -22.77 38.36 11.36
C ARG A 109 -21.29 38.65 11.51
N GLU A 110 -20.75 38.37 12.71
CA GLU A 110 -19.31 38.31 12.90
C GLU A 110 -18.77 36.98 12.34
N VAL A 111 -17.68 37.05 11.59
CA VAL A 111 -17.00 35.89 10.98
C VAL A 111 -15.52 35.92 11.27
N GLY A 112 -14.95 34.75 11.53
CA GLY A 112 -13.52 34.56 11.58
C GLY A 112 -12.92 34.51 10.18
N LEU A 113 -11.77 35.10 10.03
CA LEU A 113 -10.96 35.09 8.83
C LEU A 113 -9.56 34.59 9.14
N VAL A 114 -8.96 33.86 8.23
CA VAL A 114 -7.58 33.39 8.28
C VAL A 114 -6.80 33.93 7.10
N ARG A 115 -5.54 34.30 7.33
CA ARG A 115 -4.64 34.80 6.28
C ARG A 115 -4.40 33.70 5.25
N TYR A 116 -4.34 34.08 3.97
CA TYR A 116 -3.81 33.18 2.93
C TYR A 116 -2.37 32.79 3.22
N GLY A 117 -2.02 31.57 2.87
CA GLY A 117 -0.63 31.13 2.76
C GLY A 117 -0.04 31.45 1.39
N GLY A 118 1.14 30.89 1.13
CA GLY A 118 1.83 30.96 -0.14
C GLY A 118 2.12 32.40 -0.59
N LEU A 119 2.32 32.56 -1.87
CA LEU A 119 2.65 33.87 -2.49
C LEU A 119 1.54 34.92 -2.26
N THR A 120 0.29 34.53 -2.26
CA THR A 120 -0.85 35.45 -2.03
C THR A 120 -0.85 36.03 -0.63
N GLY A 121 -0.45 35.25 0.38
CA GLY A 121 -0.31 35.70 1.77
C GLY A 121 0.76 36.76 1.93
N GLU A 122 1.85 36.65 1.19
CA GLU A 122 2.96 37.63 1.19
C GLU A 122 2.60 38.91 0.41
N GLU A 123 2.07 38.77 -0.80
CA GLU A 123 1.76 39.88 -1.72
C GLU A 123 0.61 40.76 -1.25
N ARG A 124 -0.37 40.21 -0.52
CA ARG A 124 -1.59 40.89 -0.11
C ARG A 124 -1.62 41.27 1.37
N ARG A 125 -0.47 41.52 1.99
CA ARG A 125 -0.44 41.99 3.37
C ARG A 125 -1.21 43.31 3.51
N SER A 126 -2.13 43.34 4.46
CA SER A 126 -2.76 44.61 4.86
C SER A 126 -1.71 45.55 5.44
N PRO A 127 -1.82 46.89 5.21
CA PRO A 127 -0.94 47.84 5.85
C PRO A 127 -0.95 47.66 7.38
N ALA A 128 0.20 47.73 8.02
CA ALA A 128 0.37 47.57 9.47
C ALA A 128 -0.41 48.57 10.33
N SER A 129 -1.00 49.60 9.71
CA SER A 129 -1.78 50.66 10.37
C SER A 129 -3.27 50.32 10.58
N ILE A 130 -3.76 49.17 10.04
CA ILE A 130 -5.18 48.81 10.22
C ILE A 130 -5.33 47.99 11.50
N ALA A 131 -6.07 48.52 12.47
CA ALA A 131 -6.41 47.81 13.69
C ALA A 131 -7.41 46.67 13.35
N THR A 132 -6.96 45.44 13.48
CA THR A 132 -7.81 44.24 13.35
C THR A 132 -8.02 43.59 14.71
N ARG A 133 -9.18 42.98 14.90
CA ARG A 133 -9.47 42.21 16.12
C ARG A 133 -8.93 40.77 15.90
N PRO A 134 -7.95 40.29 16.69
CA PRO A 134 -7.49 38.91 16.62
C PRO A 134 -8.64 37.92 16.87
N ALA A 135 -8.65 36.80 16.16
CA ALA A 135 -9.55 35.69 16.39
C ALA A 135 -8.78 34.43 16.80
N PRO A 136 -9.34 33.59 17.69
CA PRO A 136 -8.71 32.34 18.06
C PRO A 136 -8.76 31.35 16.89
N ARG A 137 -7.78 30.43 16.84
CA ARG A 137 -7.82 29.31 15.92
C ARG A 137 -8.98 28.38 16.28
N PRO A 138 -9.88 28.04 15.34
CA PRO A 138 -10.98 27.12 15.63
C PRO A 138 -10.45 25.73 15.99
N ARG A 139 -11.16 25.04 16.86
CA ARG A 139 -10.91 23.65 17.22
C ARG A 139 -12.18 22.85 17.00
N ILE A 140 -12.02 21.61 16.59
CA ILE A 140 -13.13 20.65 16.46
C ILE A 140 -12.82 19.42 17.28
N SER A 141 -13.84 18.71 17.73
CA SER A 141 -13.65 17.46 18.47
C SER A 141 -12.92 16.42 17.62
N ALA A 142 -12.15 15.55 18.26
CA ALA A 142 -11.45 14.48 17.54
C ALA A 142 -12.41 13.55 16.78
N ALA A 143 -13.63 13.33 17.31
CA ALA A 143 -14.67 12.58 16.62
C ALA A 143 -15.15 13.28 15.33
N GLU A 144 -15.34 14.61 15.36
CA GLU A 144 -15.68 15.38 14.18
C GLU A 144 -14.51 15.43 13.19
N TRP A 145 -13.27 15.52 13.69
CA TRP A 145 -12.07 15.42 12.86
C TRP A 145 -12.01 14.08 12.12
N LEU A 146 -12.15 12.97 12.86
CA LEU A 146 -12.15 11.63 12.27
C LEU A 146 -13.22 11.48 11.18
N ALA A 147 -14.43 11.98 11.44
CA ALA A 147 -15.53 11.90 10.49
C ALA A 147 -15.32 12.72 9.22
N ARG A 148 -14.55 13.82 9.28
CA ARG A 148 -14.30 14.72 8.13
C ARG A 148 -13.02 14.40 7.38
N TYR A 149 -11.94 14.11 8.12
CA TYR A 149 -10.58 14.06 7.60
C TYR A 149 -9.92 12.69 7.76
N GLY A 150 -10.59 11.75 8.43
CA GLY A 150 -9.98 10.47 8.80
C GLY A 150 -9.02 10.57 10.00
N PRO A 151 -8.27 9.50 10.28
CA PRO A 151 -7.32 9.48 11.39
C PRO A 151 -6.20 10.50 11.21
N THR A 152 -5.60 10.94 12.33
CA THR A 152 -4.47 11.89 12.33
C THR A 152 -3.36 11.41 13.27
N THR A 153 -2.26 12.15 13.34
CA THR A 153 -1.07 11.81 14.13
C THR A 153 -1.40 11.34 15.54
N GLY A 154 -0.92 10.15 15.88
CA GLY A 154 -1.12 9.49 17.17
C GLY A 154 -2.37 8.59 17.23
N ASP A 155 -3.35 8.75 16.37
CA ASP A 155 -4.51 7.87 16.30
C ASP A 155 -4.08 6.46 15.91
N ARG A 156 -4.83 5.46 16.36
CA ARG A 156 -4.57 4.06 16.04
C ARG A 156 -5.71 3.50 15.22
N VAL A 157 -5.37 2.90 14.08
CA VAL A 157 -6.32 2.32 13.12
C VAL A 157 -6.19 0.82 13.14
N ARG A 158 -7.30 0.12 13.34
CA ARG A 158 -7.33 -1.34 13.29
C ARG A 158 -7.24 -1.83 11.85
N LEU A 159 -6.34 -2.78 11.59
CA LEU A 159 -6.13 -3.34 10.26
C LEU A 159 -7.10 -4.49 9.98
N GLY A 160 -8.11 -4.23 9.17
CA GLY A 160 -9.11 -5.22 8.77
C GLY A 160 -9.85 -5.86 9.95
N ASP A 161 -9.98 -7.17 9.91
CA ASP A 161 -10.60 -8.01 10.95
C ASP A 161 -9.57 -8.61 11.93
N THR A 162 -8.29 -8.23 11.81
CA THR A 162 -7.22 -8.69 12.70
C THR A 162 -7.20 -7.94 14.03
N ASP A 163 -6.40 -8.38 14.99
CA ASP A 163 -6.07 -7.61 16.20
C ASP A 163 -4.77 -6.81 16.03
N LEU A 164 -4.48 -6.37 14.81
CA LEU A 164 -3.33 -5.52 14.52
C LEU A 164 -3.76 -4.06 14.44
N TRP A 165 -2.95 -3.17 15.03
CA TRP A 165 -3.22 -1.74 15.12
C TRP A 165 -2.06 -0.93 14.55
N LEU A 166 -2.38 -0.05 13.60
CA LEU A 166 -1.47 0.93 13.01
C LEU A 166 -1.55 2.23 13.79
N ARG A 167 -0.44 2.76 14.24
CA ARG A 167 -0.36 4.13 14.75
C ARG A 167 -0.02 5.08 13.61
N VAL A 168 -0.82 6.10 13.39
CA VAL A 168 -0.50 7.19 12.47
C VAL A 168 0.70 7.96 13.03
N GLN A 169 1.83 7.87 12.35
CA GLN A 169 3.09 8.48 12.79
C GLN A 169 3.12 9.98 12.48
N GLU A 170 2.59 10.37 11.33
CA GLU A 170 2.56 11.75 10.87
C GLU A 170 1.30 12.02 10.01
N ASP A 171 0.75 13.23 10.12
CA ASP A 171 -0.27 13.76 9.21
C ASP A 171 0.33 14.95 8.44
N ARG A 172 0.61 14.76 7.16
CA ARG A 172 1.16 15.78 6.24
C ARG A 172 0.08 16.60 5.56
N THR A 173 -1.19 16.22 5.74
CA THR A 173 -2.31 16.96 5.16
C THR A 173 -2.61 18.22 5.96
N ALA A 174 -3.35 19.14 5.38
CA ALA A 174 -3.74 20.39 6.02
C ALA A 174 -5.25 20.48 6.13
N ALA A 175 -5.80 19.88 7.17
CA ALA A 175 -7.22 19.95 7.46
C ALA A 175 -7.71 21.40 7.58
N GLY A 176 -8.67 21.78 6.73
CA GLY A 176 -9.13 23.15 6.54
C GLY A 176 -8.61 23.82 5.27
N ASP A 177 -7.44 23.39 4.77
CA ASP A 177 -6.83 23.83 3.50
C ASP A 177 -6.69 22.66 2.50
N GLU A 178 -7.44 21.58 2.70
CA GLU A 178 -7.46 20.41 1.81
C GLU A 178 -7.96 20.77 0.41
N PRO A 179 -7.71 19.92 -0.60
CA PRO A 179 -8.20 20.10 -1.96
C PRO A 179 -9.71 20.37 -2.01
N VAL A 180 -10.11 21.48 -2.60
CA VAL A 180 -11.52 21.91 -2.70
C VAL A 180 -12.13 21.40 -3.99
N TRP A 181 -13.14 20.55 -3.85
CA TRP A 181 -13.87 19.95 -4.96
C TRP A 181 -14.94 20.87 -5.52
N GLY A 182 -15.12 20.84 -6.83
CA GLY A 182 -16.21 21.48 -7.54
C GLY A 182 -17.34 20.51 -7.91
N TYR A 183 -18.29 20.97 -8.68
CA TYR A 183 -19.28 20.12 -9.34
C TYR A 183 -18.58 19.14 -10.30
N GLY A 184 -19.08 17.90 -10.35
CA GLY A 184 -18.45 16.85 -11.13
C GLY A 184 -17.15 16.30 -10.56
N LYS A 185 -16.82 16.65 -9.30
CA LYS A 185 -15.59 16.22 -8.59
C LYS A 185 -14.30 16.75 -9.24
N THR A 186 -14.35 17.91 -9.89
CA THR A 186 -13.17 18.62 -10.35
C THR A 186 -12.58 19.48 -9.25
N LEU A 187 -11.28 19.71 -9.31
CA LEU A 187 -10.59 20.64 -8.42
C LEU A 187 -10.97 22.10 -8.76
N ARG A 188 -11.05 22.96 -7.73
CA ARG A 188 -11.43 24.36 -7.95
C ARG A 188 -10.23 25.20 -8.35
N SER A 189 -10.37 25.83 -9.53
CA SER A 189 -9.44 26.82 -10.07
C SER A 189 -9.10 27.91 -9.05
N ARG A 190 -7.83 28.27 -8.93
CA ARG A 190 -7.26 29.30 -8.06
C ARG A 190 -7.43 29.10 -6.54
N MET A 191 -8.13 28.07 -6.12
CA MET A 191 -8.26 27.72 -4.71
C MET A 191 -7.31 26.57 -4.35
N THR A 192 -7.45 25.46 -5.05
CA THR A 192 -6.65 24.26 -4.86
C THR A 192 -5.81 23.96 -6.09
N GLN A 193 -6.29 24.39 -7.24
CA GLN A 193 -5.64 24.20 -8.53
C GLN A 193 -4.85 25.47 -8.90
N HIS A 194 -3.58 25.30 -9.23
CA HIS A 194 -2.71 26.35 -9.74
C HIS A 194 -2.94 26.55 -11.23
N ASP A 195 -3.67 27.61 -11.60
CA ASP A 195 -4.12 27.85 -12.99
C ASP A 195 -3.00 28.00 -14.01
N ARG A 196 -1.79 28.32 -13.56
CA ARG A 196 -0.61 28.55 -14.42
C ARG A 196 0.33 27.36 -14.48
N ALA A 197 0.05 26.30 -13.71
CA ALA A 197 0.78 25.06 -13.82
C ALA A 197 0.48 24.41 -15.17
N THR A 198 1.49 23.92 -15.86
CA THR A 198 1.38 23.29 -17.17
C THR A 198 2.39 22.18 -17.34
N GLY A 199 2.01 21.11 -18.02
CA GLY A 199 2.92 20.04 -18.43
C GLY A 199 3.73 19.45 -17.27
N SER A 200 5.03 19.67 -17.26
CA SER A 200 5.94 19.09 -16.28
C SER A 200 5.82 19.67 -14.86
N SER A 201 5.11 20.79 -14.68
CA SER A 201 4.97 21.43 -13.36
C SER A 201 3.71 21.05 -12.59
N GLU A 202 2.88 20.18 -13.14
CA GLU A 202 1.66 19.68 -12.50
C GLU A 202 1.62 18.16 -12.45
N LEU A 203 0.88 17.62 -11.50
CA LEU A 203 0.60 16.19 -11.40
C LEU A 203 -0.34 15.74 -12.53
N ASP A 204 -0.19 14.49 -12.98
CA ASP A 204 -1.19 13.83 -13.82
C ASP A 204 -2.34 13.28 -12.96
N VAL A 205 -2.01 12.62 -11.86
CA VAL A 205 -2.97 12.05 -10.91
C VAL A 205 -2.60 12.43 -9.48
N LEU A 206 -3.63 12.70 -8.69
CA LEU A 206 -3.53 12.95 -7.26
C LEU A 206 -4.39 11.94 -6.50
N VAL A 207 -3.80 11.16 -5.57
CA VAL A 207 -4.56 10.44 -4.54
C VAL A 207 -4.57 11.32 -3.28
N ALA A 208 -5.73 11.89 -2.95
CA ALA A 208 -5.84 12.90 -1.89
C ALA A 208 -6.16 12.29 -0.52
N GLY A 209 -5.34 12.59 0.49
CA GLY A 209 -5.63 12.36 1.91
C GLY A 209 -5.70 10.89 2.34
N ALA A 210 -4.96 9.99 1.69
CA ALA A 210 -4.91 8.59 2.08
C ALA A 210 -4.05 8.37 3.33
N LEU A 211 -4.36 7.30 4.08
CA LEU A 211 -3.43 6.76 5.07
C LEU A 211 -2.45 5.83 4.36
N VAL A 212 -1.24 6.32 4.13
CA VAL A 212 -0.18 5.55 3.48
C VAL A 212 0.45 4.62 4.51
N VAL A 213 0.55 3.34 4.18
CA VAL A 213 1.24 2.31 4.97
C VAL A 213 2.32 1.71 4.09
N ASP A 214 3.55 2.14 4.29
CA ASP A 214 4.67 1.83 3.42
C ASP A 214 5.90 1.42 4.26
N PRO A 215 6.59 0.31 3.94
CA PRO A 215 7.74 -0.17 4.71
C PRO A 215 8.90 0.83 4.85
N VAL A 216 9.03 1.79 3.91
CA VAL A 216 10.10 2.79 3.90
C VAL A 216 9.63 4.11 4.51
N VAL A 217 8.45 4.58 4.10
CA VAL A 217 7.89 5.87 4.54
C VAL A 217 7.27 5.80 5.92
N GLY A 218 6.77 4.62 6.32
CA GLY A 218 6.04 4.43 7.57
C GLY A 218 4.51 4.53 7.39
N VAL A 219 3.83 4.90 8.48
CA VAL A 219 2.37 5.10 8.50
C VAL A 219 2.07 6.59 8.53
N VAL A 220 1.82 7.17 7.39
CA VAL A 220 1.62 8.60 7.24
C VAL A 220 0.32 8.92 6.51
N LYS A 221 -0.40 9.93 6.97
CA LYS A 221 -1.52 10.47 6.24
C LYS A 221 -1.00 11.56 5.31
N ALA A 222 -1.19 11.37 4.00
CA ALA A 222 -0.61 12.23 2.99
C ALA A 222 -1.37 12.19 1.67
N ASP A 223 -1.01 13.10 0.79
CA ASP A 223 -1.37 13.06 -0.61
C ASP A 223 -0.29 12.29 -1.40
N ILE A 224 -0.68 11.52 -2.42
CA ILE A 224 0.24 10.82 -3.31
C ILE A 224 0.15 11.47 -4.68
N GLY A 225 1.27 12.00 -5.16
CA GLY A 225 1.40 12.60 -6.48
C GLY A 225 1.94 11.63 -7.51
N ILE A 226 1.29 11.54 -8.66
CA ILE A 226 1.69 10.69 -9.78
C ILE A 226 1.91 11.55 -11.01
N LYS A 227 3.04 11.33 -11.69
CA LYS A 227 3.46 11.99 -12.91
C LYS A 227 4.11 11.00 -13.85
N ASP A 228 3.72 11.03 -15.14
CA ASP A 228 4.30 10.14 -16.17
C ASP A 228 4.30 8.65 -15.76
N GLY A 229 3.22 8.21 -15.08
CA GLY A 229 3.04 6.84 -14.60
C GLY A 229 3.89 6.46 -13.38
N ARG A 230 4.59 7.42 -12.73
CA ARG A 230 5.42 7.18 -11.54
C ARG A 230 4.94 8.00 -10.34
N ILE A 231 5.11 7.47 -9.14
CA ILE A 231 4.92 8.20 -7.90
C ILE A 231 6.08 9.20 -7.76
N VAL A 232 5.75 10.50 -7.80
CA VAL A 232 6.75 11.58 -7.71
C VAL A 232 6.86 12.16 -6.31
N GLY A 233 5.96 11.80 -5.41
CA GLY A 233 6.03 12.21 -4.01
C GLY A 233 4.85 11.76 -3.18
N ILE A 234 5.11 11.67 -1.86
CA ILE A 234 4.12 11.45 -0.80
C ILE A 234 4.24 12.64 0.14
N GLY A 235 3.28 13.57 0.07
CA GLY A 235 3.41 14.85 0.75
C GLY A 235 2.11 15.62 0.82
N ARG A 236 2.17 16.91 0.52
CA ARG A 236 1.03 17.83 0.53
C ARG A 236 0.76 18.38 -0.86
N ALA A 237 -0.40 18.05 -1.40
CA ALA A 237 -0.83 18.56 -2.68
C ALA A 237 -1.62 19.87 -2.54
N GLY A 238 -1.52 20.75 -3.55
CA GLY A 238 -2.28 21.98 -3.56
C GLY A 238 -1.83 23.03 -4.56
N ASN A 239 -2.20 24.25 -4.26
CA ASN A 239 -1.79 25.44 -5.01
C ASN A 239 -0.81 26.27 -4.16
N PRO A 240 0.47 26.37 -4.55
CA PRO A 240 1.47 27.11 -3.81
C PRO A 240 1.22 28.63 -3.76
N ASP A 241 0.34 29.15 -4.62
CA ASP A 241 -0.05 30.56 -4.56
C ASP A 241 -0.88 30.90 -3.31
N VAL A 242 -1.58 29.94 -2.71
CA VAL A 242 -2.55 30.17 -1.62
C VAL A 242 -2.32 29.30 -0.39
N SER A 243 -1.46 28.30 -0.46
CA SER A 243 -1.15 27.36 0.63
C SER A 243 0.36 27.22 0.83
N ASP A 244 0.79 27.15 2.11
CA ASP A 244 2.19 26.90 2.45
C ASP A 244 2.50 25.40 2.42
N GLY A 245 3.79 25.04 2.20
CA GLY A 245 4.25 23.66 2.30
C GLY A 245 3.72 22.73 1.21
N VAL A 246 3.27 23.27 0.09
CA VAL A 246 2.87 22.48 -1.08
C VAL A 246 4.11 22.01 -1.82
N ASP A 247 4.29 20.69 -1.87
CA ASP A 247 5.35 20.00 -2.60
C ASP A 247 4.82 19.27 -3.85
N LEU A 248 3.50 19.06 -3.93
CA LEU A 248 2.79 18.40 -5.01
C LEU A 248 1.81 19.37 -5.69
N VAL A 249 2.19 19.93 -6.83
CA VAL A 249 1.39 21.00 -7.47
C VAL A 249 0.21 20.42 -8.23
N ILE A 250 -1.00 20.82 -7.85
CA ILE A 250 -2.24 20.52 -8.58
C ILE A 250 -2.42 21.52 -9.72
N GLY A 251 -2.51 21.04 -10.95
CA GLY A 251 -2.76 21.84 -12.14
C GLY A 251 -4.10 21.58 -12.79
N PRO A 252 -4.38 22.25 -13.93
CA PRO A 252 -5.66 22.11 -14.66
C PRO A 252 -5.95 20.71 -15.18
N HIS A 253 -4.93 19.91 -15.44
CA HIS A 253 -5.05 18.56 -16.01
C HIS A 253 -4.93 17.45 -14.96
N THR A 254 -4.67 17.78 -13.69
CA THR A 254 -4.55 16.79 -12.62
C THR A 254 -5.87 16.06 -12.39
N GLU A 255 -5.85 14.73 -12.53
CA GLU A 255 -6.99 13.86 -12.22
C GLU A 255 -6.99 13.49 -10.73
N PRO A 256 -8.04 13.83 -9.98
CA PRO A 256 -8.08 13.55 -8.55
C PRO A 256 -8.76 12.23 -8.22
N ILE A 257 -8.14 11.46 -7.33
CA ILE A 257 -8.70 10.26 -6.69
C ILE A 257 -8.86 10.56 -5.20
N MET A 258 -10.07 10.37 -4.67
CA MET A 258 -10.34 10.59 -3.25
C MET A 258 -9.83 9.42 -2.41
N GLY A 259 -8.77 9.63 -1.64
CA GLY A 259 -8.17 8.66 -0.72
C GLY A 259 -8.62 8.81 0.74
N TYR A 260 -9.46 9.79 1.06
CA TYR A 260 -9.94 10.03 2.43
C TYR A 260 -10.64 8.79 3.01
N GLY A 261 -10.17 8.35 4.18
CA GLY A 261 -10.69 7.16 4.86
C GLY A 261 -10.24 5.83 4.26
N LEU A 262 -9.34 5.87 3.27
CA LEU A 262 -8.73 4.69 2.66
C LEU A 262 -7.28 4.52 3.12
N ILE A 263 -6.84 3.26 3.13
CA ILE A 263 -5.43 2.90 3.30
C ILE A 263 -4.83 2.70 1.91
N ALA A 264 -3.69 3.34 1.64
CA ALA A 264 -2.88 3.12 0.46
C ALA A 264 -1.60 2.38 0.85
N THR A 265 -1.28 1.31 0.12
CA THR A 265 -0.04 0.54 0.29
C THR A 265 0.70 0.48 -1.04
N PRO A 266 2.01 0.20 -1.04
CA PRO A 266 2.66 -0.26 -2.26
C PRO A 266 1.92 -1.46 -2.83
N GLY A 267 1.92 -1.61 -4.16
CA GLY A 267 1.40 -2.79 -4.80
C GLY A 267 2.25 -4.02 -4.43
N ALA A 268 1.59 -5.16 -4.17
CA ALA A 268 2.34 -6.36 -3.84
C ALA A 268 3.11 -6.90 -5.07
N VAL A 269 4.29 -7.43 -4.77
CA VAL A 269 5.18 -8.11 -5.73
C VAL A 269 5.17 -9.60 -5.41
N ASP A 270 4.62 -10.41 -6.30
CA ASP A 270 4.64 -11.87 -6.17
C ASP A 270 5.80 -12.44 -6.97
N SER A 271 6.82 -12.90 -6.28
CA SER A 271 8.08 -13.36 -6.87
C SER A 271 8.12 -14.85 -7.22
N HIS A 272 6.97 -15.53 -7.15
CA HIS A 272 6.88 -16.96 -7.46
C HIS A 272 5.50 -17.28 -8.09
N VAL A 273 5.42 -17.19 -9.42
CA VAL A 273 4.18 -17.42 -10.18
C VAL A 273 4.46 -18.26 -11.42
N HIS A 274 3.77 -19.37 -11.61
CA HIS A 274 3.98 -20.21 -12.80
C HIS A 274 3.38 -19.63 -14.07
N LEU A 275 2.37 -18.79 -14.01
CA LEU A 275 1.71 -18.10 -15.13
C LEU A 275 1.40 -19.04 -16.32
N ILE A 276 0.75 -20.16 -16.03
CA ILE A 276 0.37 -21.16 -17.04
C ILE A 276 -0.79 -20.62 -17.92
N THR A 277 -1.71 -19.88 -17.30
CA THR A 277 -2.84 -19.25 -17.99
C THR A 277 -3.02 -17.79 -17.57
N PRO A 278 -3.51 -16.89 -18.46
CA PRO A 278 -3.70 -15.48 -18.16
C PRO A 278 -4.89 -15.19 -17.23
N GLU A 279 -5.76 -16.16 -16.94
CA GLU A 279 -6.87 -16.02 -15.99
C GLU A 279 -6.40 -15.67 -14.58
N LEU A 280 -5.13 -15.90 -14.27
CA LEU A 280 -4.48 -15.48 -13.04
C LEU A 280 -4.43 -13.95 -12.87
N LEU A 281 -4.23 -13.20 -13.96
CA LEU A 281 -3.92 -11.77 -13.93
C LEU A 281 -5.04 -10.89 -13.30
N PRO A 282 -6.33 -11.09 -13.64
CA PRO A 282 -7.41 -10.38 -12.93
C PRO A 282 -7.48 -10.73 -11.44
N VAL A 283 -7.14 -11.96 -11.06
CA VAL A 283 -7.12 -12.38 -9.65
C VAL A 283 -6.00 -11.66 -8.91
N ALA A 284 -4.81 -11.55 -9.52
CA ALA A 284 -3.68 -10.80 -8.98
C ALA A 284 -4.08 -9.35 -8.65
N LEU A 285 -4.63 -8.63 -9.63
CA LEU A 285 -5.09 -7.25 -9.45
C LEU A 285 -6.14 -7.12 -8.35
N SER A 286 -7.11 -8.03 -8.29
CA SER A 286 -8.17 -8.01 -7.28
C SER A 286 -7.64 -8.23 -5.87
N ALA A 287 -6.47 -8.85 -5.73
CA ALA A 287 -5.80 -9.12 -4.46
C ALA A 287 -4.74 -8.07 -4.08
N GLY A 288 -4.56 -7.02 -4.90
CA GLY A 288 -3.57 -5.97 -4.67
C GLY A 288 -2.16 -6.33 -5.12
N VAL A 289 -2.00 -7.42 -5.89
CA VAL A 289 -0.70 -7.77 -6.52
C VAL A 289 -0.60 -7.03 -7.84
N THR A 290 0.38 -6.17 -7.98
CA THR A 290 0.60 -5.32 -9.16
C THR A 290 1.81 -5.73 -9.97
N THR A 291 2.68 -6.57 -9.41
CA THR A 291 3.90 -7.06 -10.06
C THR A 291 4.03 -8.57 -9.89
N LEU A 292 4.33 -9.26 -10.96
CA LEU A 292 4.54 -10.71 -11.00
C LEU A 292 5.94 -11.02 -11.54
N ILE A 293 6.64 -11.93 -10.85
CA ILE A 293 7.87 -12.55 -11.38
C ILE A 293 7.61 -14.04 -11.53
N THR A 294 7.83 -14.57 -12.73
CA THR A 294 7.54 -15.98 -13.01
C THR A 294 8.55 -16.93 -12.35
N ALA A 295 8.10 -18.16 -12.10
CA ALA A 295 8.88 -19.20 -11.42
C ALA A 295 9.75 -20.05 -12.38
N GLY A 296 10.12 -19.50 -13.50
CA GLY A 296 10.86 -20.15 -14.57
C GLY A 296 10.02 -20.28 -15.83
N PHE A 297 10.58 -19.88 -16.92
CA PHE A 297 9.99 -19.95 -18.25
C PHE A 297 10.93 -20.78 -19.12
N GLU A 298 10.54 -22.01 -19.39
CA GLU A 298 11.42 -23.01 -20.03
C GLU A 298 11.39 -22.94 -21.55
N GLU A 299 10.58 -22.08 -22.12
CA GLU A 299 10.37 -21.95 -23.54
C GLU A 299 11.60 -21.35 -24.29
N PRO A 300 11.71 -21.55 -25.60
CA PRO A 300 12.77 -20.91 -26.38
C PRO A 300 12.71 -19.38 -26.38
N PRO A 301 13.85 -18.67 -26.60
CA PRO A 301 13.89 -17.20 -26.54
C PRO A 301 12.83 -16.51 -27.39
N TYR A 302 12.55 -17.01 -28.60
CA TYR A 302 11.54 -16.43 -29.49
C TYR A 302 10.10 -16.54 -28.93
N VAL A 303 9.82 -17.57 -28.12
CA VAL A 303 8.51 -17.72 -27.45
C VAL A 303 8.44 -16.75 -26.28
N MET A 304 9.53 -16.56 -25.53
CA MET A 304 9.61 -15.56 -24.46
C MET A 304 9.29 -14.15 -24.99
N GLU A 305 9.91 -13.73 -26.09
CA GLU A 305 9.60 -12.44 -26.72
C GLU A 305 8.13 -12.30 -27.12
N ARG A 306 7.52 -13.36 -27.64
CA ARG A 306 6.09 -13.37 -28.01
C ARG A 306 5.20 -13.29 -26.79
N THR A 307 5.55 -13.97 -25.71
CA THR A 307 4.82 -13.95 -24.45
C THR A 307 4.86 -12.55 -23.83
N LEU A 308 6.03 -11.91 -23.77
CA LEU A 308 6.15 -10.53 -23.30
C LEU A 308 5.24 -9.57 -24.11
N ARG A 309 5.23 -9.69 -25.45
CA ARG A 309 4.32 -8.88 -26.29
C ARG A 309 2.84 -9.18 -26.05
N ALA A 310 2.48 -10.42 -25.77
CA ALA A 310 1.10 -10.81 -25.48
C ALA A 310 0.64 -10.28 -24.10
N LEU A 311 1.57 -10.10 -23.16
CA LEU A 311 1.31 -9.60 -21.83
C LEU A 311 1.27 -8.06 -21.74
N GLU A 312 1.76 -7.33 -22.74
CA GLU A 312 1.87 -5.86 -22.78
C GLU A 312 0.52 -5.13 -22.53
N SER A 313 -0.60 -5.74 -22.90
CA SER A 313 -1.92 -5.15 -22.74
C SER A 313 -2.50 -5.26 -21.32
N TRP A 314 -1.88 -6.02 -20.44
CA TRP A 314 -2.35 -6.20 -19.08
C TRP A 314 -1.83 -5.07 -18.16
N PRO A 315 -2.68 -4.51 -17.30
CA PRO A 315 -2.30 -3.42 -16.39
C PRO A 315 -1.54 -3.95 -15.16
N LEU A 316 -0.47 -4.69 -15.39
CA LEU A 316 0.40 -5.35 -14.41
C LEU A 316 1.84 -5.26 -14.87
N ASN A 317 2.77 -5.17 -13.93
CA ASN A 317 4.18 -5.39 -14.22
C ASN A 317 4.45 -6.90 -14.22
N ILE A 318 5.02 -7.42 -15.28
CA ILE A 318 5.26 -8.86 -15.43
C ILE A 318 6.70 -9.08 -15.87
N GLY A 319 7.51 -9.72 -15.00
CA GLY A 319 8.86 -10.17 -15.31
C GLY A 319 8.90 -11.67 -15.54
N LEU A 320 9.49 -12.09 -16.66
CA LEU A 320 9.69 -13.50 -16.97
C LEU A 320 11.08 -13.93 -16.52
N GLN A 321 11.18 -14.81 -15.51
CA GLN A 321 12.42 -15.55 -15.22
C GLN A 321 12.52 -16.72 -16.19
N ALA A 322 13.70 -16.94 -16.75
CA ALA A 322 13.96 -18.07 -17.63
C ALA A 322 14.39 -19.32 -16.85
N GLY A 323 14.08 -20.50 -17.35
CA GLY A 323 14.64 -21.75 -16.87
C GLY A 323 16.16 -21.77 -17.08
N ALA A 324 16.92 -22.01 -16.01
CA ALA A 324 18.38 -21.88 -16.00
C ALA A 324 19.08 -23.15 -16.51
N ARG A 325 18.86 -23.49 -17.77
CA ARG A 325 19.51 -24.66 -18.43
C ARG A 325 20.85 -24.24 -19.00
N ALA A 326 21.92 -24.38 -18.25
CA ALA A 326 23.28 -24.06 -18.67
C ALA A 326 23.97 -25.19 -19.46
N ASP A 327 23.28 -26.28 -19.72
CA ASP A 327 23.76 -27.42 -20.52
C ASP A 327 23.87 -27.10 -22.03
N VAL A 328 23.22 -26.01 -22.46
CA VAL A 328 23.32 -25.54 -23.86
C VAL A 328 24.19 -24.27 -23.88
N PRO A 329 25.35 -24.28 -24.52
CA PRO A 329 26.23 -23.11 -24.65
C PRO A 329 25.51 -21.89 -25.25
N GLY A 330 25.63 -20.71 -24.63
CA GLY A 330 25.03 -19.47 -25.10
C GLY A 330 23.52 -19.33 -24.80
N ARG A 331 22.91 -20.32 -24.15
CA ARG A 331 21.46 -20.31 -23.87
C ARG A 331 21.05 -19.25 -22.90
N LEU A 332 21.81 -19.00 -21.84
CA LEU A 332 21.50 -18.00 -20.84
C LEU A 332 21.59 -16.59 -21.43
N GLU A 333 22.60 -16.31 -22.26
CA GLU A 333 22.75 -15.06 -23.01
C GLU A 333 21.59 -14.80 -23.96
N GLU A 334 21.13 -15.82 -24.68
CA GLU A 334 19.99 -15.71 -25.60
C GLU A 334 18.69 -15.40 -24.86
N LEU A 335 18.47 -16.03 -23.71
CA LEU A 335 17.28 -15.80 -22.87
C LEU A 335 17.31 -14.39 -22.23
N LEU A 336 18.46 -13.95 -21.76
CA LEU A 336 18.62 -12.59 -21.23
C LEU A 336 18.37 -11.54 -22.32
N ALA A 337 18.92 -11.77 -23.54
CA ALA A 337 18.67 -10.91 -24.70
C ALA A 337 17.19 -10.92 -25.15
N ALA A 338 16.46 -12.00 -24.94
CA ALA A 338 15.04 -12.12 -25.23
C ALA A 338 14.14 -11.43 -24.19
N GLY A 339 14.71 -10.89 -23.10
CA GLY A 339 14.01 -10.12 -22.07
C GLY A 339 13.77 -10.85 -20.75
N ALA A 340 14.51 -11.92 -20.45
CA ALA A 340 14.47 -12.54 -19.13
C ALA A 340 14.94 -11.54 -18.06
N VAL A 341 14.21 -11.47 -16.93
CA VAL A 341 14.57 -10.62 -15.78
C VAL A 341 15.46 -11.32 -14.76
N GLY A 342 15.79 -12.58 -15.00
CA GLY A 342 16.61 -13.43 -14.15
C GLY A 342 16.40 -14.89 -14.50
N PHE A 343 16.91 -15.77 -13.66
CA PHE A 343 16.91 -17.21 -13.92
C PHE A 343 16.32 -18.01 -12.75
N LYS A 344 15.67 -19.12 -13.09
CA LYS A 344 15.15 -20.10 -12.15
C LYS A 344 15.89 -21.42 -12.32
N ILE A 345 16.47 -21.94 -11.26
CA ILE A 345 16.98 -23.31 -11.17
C ILE A 345 15.88 -24.17 -10.55
N HIS A 346 15.58 -25.32 -11.14
CA HIS A 346 14.50 -26.21 -10.72
C HIS A 346 14.88 -27.68 -10.73
N GLU A 347 14.34 -28.45 -9.78
CA GLU A 347 14.60 -29.89 -9.65
C GLU A 347 14.14 -30.72 -10.88
N ASP A 348 13.12 -30.26 -11.64
CA ASP A 348 12.58 -31.01 -12.79
C ASP A 348 13.64 -31.34 -13.84
N TYR A 349 14.65 -30.48 -14.01
CA TYR A 349 15.79 -30.73 -14.90
C TYR A 349 17.12 -30.89 -14.15
N GLY A 350 17.06 -30.93 -12.82
CA GLY A 350 18.19 -31.11 -11.92
C GLY A 350 18.79 -29.81 -11.40
N ALA A 351 18.72 -29.59 -10.11
CA ALA A 351 19.38 -28.49 -9.42
C ALA A 351 20.74 -28.95 -8.87
N TYR A 352 21.58 -29.45 -9.77
CA TYR A 352 22.89 -30.01 -9.40
C TYR A 352 23.88 -28.92 -8.97
N PRO A 353 24.85 -29.23 -8.09
CA PRO A 353 25.86 -28.27 -7.66
C PRO A 353 26.60 -27.57 -8.80
N GLU A 354 26.94 -28.31 -9.88
CA GLU A 354 27.62 -27.76 -11.05
C GLU A 354 26.73 -26.78 -11.84
N LEU A 355 25.43 -27.06 -11.93
CA LEU A 355 24.47 -26.17 -12.57
C LEU A 355 24.29 -24.89 -11.74
N ILE A 356 24.13 -25.03 -10.41
CA ILE A 356 24.01 -23.91 -9.46
C ILE A 356 25.21 -22.98 -9.60
N ASP A 357 26.44 -23.53 -9.56
CA ASP A 357 27.66 -22.75 -9.69
C ASP A 357 27.75 -22.02 -11.05
N ALA A 358 27.46 -22.71 -12.16
CA ALA A 358 27.52 -22.13 -13.51
C ALA A 358 26.50 -20.99 -13.69
N VAL A 359 25.27 -21.17 -13.22
CA VAL A 359 24.21 -20.13 -13.35
C VAL A 359 24.51 -18.94 -12.47
N LEU A 360 24.97 -19.14 -11.23
CA LEU A 360 25.33 -18.04 -10.34
C LEU A 360 26.56 -17.28 -10.84
N ALA A 361 27.55 -17.98 -11.44
CA ALA A 361 28.69 -17.31 -12.07
C ALA A 361 28.26 -16.45 -13.28
N PHE A 362 27.29 -16.93 -14.05
CA PHE A 362 26.69 -16.15 -15.14
C PHE A 362 25.93 -14.93 -14.59
N ALA A 363 25.13 -15.14 -13.58
CA ALA A 363 24.32 -14.09 -12.95
C ALA A 363 25.19 -12.96 -12.36
N ASP A 364 26.29 -13.29 -11.69
CA ASP A 364 27.28 -12.35 -11.19
C ASP A 364 27.89 -11.50 -12.33
N ALA A 365 28.15 -12.12 -13.50
CA ALA A 365 28.73 -11.43 -14.65
C ALA A 365 27.72 -10.50 -15.36
N HIS A 366 26.42 -10.73 -15.21
CA HIS A 366 25.35 -10.02 -15.94
C HIS A 366 24.41 -9.21 -15.05
N ASP A 367 24.70 -9.19 -13.73
CA ASP A 367 23.90 -8.46 -12.73
C ASP A 367 22.40 -8.81 -12.79
N CYS A 368 22.09 -10.10 -12.71
CA CYS A 368 20.71 -10.58 -12.73
C CYS A 368 20.41 -11.54 -11.56
N SER A 369 19.14 -11.65 -11.17
CA SER A 369 18.71 -12.47 -10.04
C SER A 369 18.62 -13.95 -10.40
N VAL A 370 18.84 -14.81 -9.39
CA VAL A 370 18.63 -16.26 -9.50
C VAL A 370 17.67 -16.71 -8.40
N SER A 371 16.66 -17.47 -8.79
CA SER A 371 15.77 -18.17 -7.88
C SER A 371 16.04 -19.67 -7.92
N LEU A 372 15.99 -20.30 -6.76
CA LEU A 372 16.36 -21.71 -6.58
C LEU A 372 15.21 -22.51 -5.97
N HIS A 373 14.79 -23.54 -6.68
CA HIS A 373 14.08 -24.69 -6.14
C HIS A 373 15.10 -25.82 -6.07
N THR A 374 15.51 -26.20 -4.87
CA THR A 374 16.58 -27.17 -4.65
C THR A 374 16.22 -28.58 -5.13
N ASP A 375 17.23 -29.41 -5.37
CA ASP A 375 17.03 -30.77 -5.87
C ASP A 375 16.52 -31.70 -4.77
N GLY A 376 15.35 -32.28 -4.96
CA GLY A 376 14.77 -33.29 -4.11
C GLY A 376 14.21 -34.48 -4.89
N LEU A 377 14.35 -34.47 -6.23
CA LEU A 377 13.92 -35.57 -7.09
C LEU A 377 15.06 -36.51 -7.43
N HIS A 378 16.26 -36.00 -7.64
CA HIS A 378 17.39 -36.77 -8.12
C HIS A 378 18.30 -37.24 -7.00
N GLU A 379 18.19 -36.63 -5.80
CA GLU A 379 19.03 -36.90 -4.63
C GLU A 379 20.53 -36.89 -5.00
N SER A 380 20.90 -35.93 -5.88
CA SER A 380 22.23 -35.83 -6.49
C SER A 380 23.29 -35.32 -5.53
N ALA A 381 22.86 -34.63 -4.46
CA ALA A 381 23.73 -34.00 -3.47
C ALA A 381 22.97 -33.76 -2.16
N GLU A 382 23.70 -33.51 -1.09
CA GLU A 382 23.15 -33.07 0.19
C GLU A 382 23.00 -31.55 0.23
N LEU A 383 22.29 -31.02 1.23
CA LEU A 383 22.09 -29.56 1.37
C LEU A 383 23.42 -28.80 1.47
N GLU A 384 24.41 -29.37 2.15
CA GLU A 384 25.75 -28.80 2.29
C GLU A 384 26.46 -28.63 0.95
N ASP A 385 26.25 -29.54 0.01
CA ASP A 385 26.82 -29.45 -1.33
C ASP A 385 26.14 -28.29 -2.14
N THR A 386 24.82 -28.13 -1.96
CA THR A 386 24.09 -26.99 -2.51
C THR A 386 24.59 -25.66 -1.95
N VAL A 387 24.79 -25.55 -0.63
CA VAL A 387 25.35 -24.37 0.01
C VAL A 387 26.78 -24.10 -0.47
N ALA A 388 27.60 -25.16 -0.62
CA ALA A 388 28.95 -25.06 -1.14
C ALA A 388 28.97 -24.53 -2.59
N ALA A 389 28.06 -25.00 -3.44
CA ALA A 389 27.91 -24.54 -4.81
C ALA A 389 27.45 -23.07 -4.89
N ILE A 390 26.58 -22.63 -3.99
CA ILE A 390 26.17 -21.20 -3.89
C ILE A 390 27.39 -20.34 -3.52
N ALA A 391 28.31 -20.83 -2.69
CA ALA A 391 29.58 -20.21 -2.36
C ALA A 391 29.47 -18.76 -1.87
N GLY A 392 28.45 -18.44 -1.07
CA GLY A 392 28.20 -17.11 -0.50
C GLY A 392 27.63 -16.07 -1.49
N ARG A 393 27.27 -16.48 -2.71
CA ARG A 393 26.57 -15.63 -3.69
C ARG A 393 25.11 -15.46 -3.32
N THR A 394 24.49 -14.37 -3.76
CA THR A 394 23.07 -14.09 -3.47
C THR A 394 22.16 -14.98 -4.32
N VAL A 395 21.20 -15.64 -3.65
CA VAL A 395 20.18 -16.45 -4.30
C VAL A 395 18.85 -16.34 -3.54
N HIS A 396 17.74 -16.37 -4.27
CA HIS A 396 16.40 -16.45 -3.69
C HIS A 396 15.96 -17.91 -3.61
N ALA A 397 15.95 -18.49 -2.41
CA ALA A 397 15.49 -19.85 -2.19
C ALA A 397 13.98 -19.89 -1.93
N TYR A 398 13.26 -20.66 -2.76
CA TYR A 398 11.82 -20.80 -2.69
C TYR A 398 11.38 -21.81 -1.61
N HIS A 399 10.18 -21.64 -1.05
CA HIS A 399 9.45 -22.57 -0.17
C HIS A 399 10.37 -23.41 0.75
N VAL A 400 11.22 -22.72 1.52
CA VAL A 400 12.27 -23.35 2.35
C VAL A 400 11.74 -24.29 3.45
N GLU A 401 10.43 -24.32 3.70
CA GLU A 401 9.82 -25.34 4.56
C GLU A 401 9.77 -26.73 3.87
N GLY A 402 9.97 -26.78 2.54
CA GLY A 402 10.21 -27.97 1.75
C GLY A 402 8.99 -28.66 1.15
N THR A 403 7.75 -28.33 1.53
CA THR A 403 6.55 -28.98 0.97
C THR A 403 6.45 -28.79 -0.56
N GLY A 404 6.91 -27.66 -1.07
CA GLY A 404 7.00 -27.38 -2.50
C GLY A 404 8.03 -28.22 -3.24
N GLY A 405 8.97 -28.85 -2.55
CA GLY A 405 10.06 -29.64 -3.09
C GLY A 405 11.44 -29.16 -2.60
N GLY A 406 12.43 -30.00 -2.73
CA GLY A 406 13.79 -29.74 -2.29
C GLY A 406 14.28 -30.75 -1.24
N HIS A 407 15.44 -30.48 -0.65
CA HIS A 407 16.05 -31.31 0.40
C HIS A 407 15.20 -31.33 1.68
N MET A 408 14.42 -32.37 1.90
CA MET A 408 13.50 -32.49 3.02
C MET A 408 14.07 -33.39 4.14
N PRO A 409 13.95 -32.98 5.41
CA PRO A 409 13.47 -31.68 5.95
C PRO A 409 14.57 -30.62 6.08
N ASP A 410 15.77 -30.90 5.62
CA ASP A 410 17.01 -30.14 5.89
C ASP A 410 17.03 -28.78 5.18
N LEU A 411 16.22 -28.60 4.12
CA LEU A 411 16.12 -27.36 3.33
C LEU A 411 15.95 -26.11 4.20
N MET A 412 15.24 -26.23 5.34
CA MET A 412 15.10 -25.12 6.27
C MET A 412 16.44 -24.65 6.87
N GLY A 413 17.49 -25.44 6.75
CA GLY A 413 18.87 -25.06 7.13
C GLY A 413 19.38 -23.85 6.37
N LEU A 414 18.89 -23.56 5.16
CA LEU A 414 19.26 -22.41 4.34
C LEU A 414 19.05 -21.06 5.04
N VAL A 415 18.12 -20.95 5.99
CA VAL A 415 17.89 -19.72 6.78
C VAL A 415 19.10 -19.27 7.60
N ARG A 416 20.14 -20.10 7.74
CA ARG A 416 21.38 -19.78 8.44
C ARG A 416 22.39 -19.04 7.55
N GLU A 417 22.21 -19.11 6.24
CA GLU A 417 23.13 -18.55 5.26
C GLU A 417 22.75 -17.10 4.95
N ALA A 418 23.63 -16.15 5.29
CA ALA A 418 23.35 -14.72 5.17
C ALA A 418 23.14 -14.23 3.74
N SER A 419 23.67 -14.96 2.75
CA SER A 419 23.53 -14.66 1.31
C SER A 419 22.28 -15.27 0.67
N ILE A 420 21.58 -16.16 1.38
CA ILE A 420 20.39 -16.85 0.85
C ILE A 420 19.13 -16.18 1.39
N ILE A 421 18.35 -15.62 0.47
CA ILE A 421 17.09 -14.96 0.79
C ILE A 421 15.98 -16.01 0.71
N CYS A 422 15.45 -16.40 1.85
CA CYS A 422 14.44 -17.45 1.96
C CYS A 422 13.02 -16.92 1.80
N SER A 423 12.17 -17.69 1.12
CA SER A 423 10.74 -17.39 1.00
C SER A 423 9.85 -18.57 1.39
N SER A 424 8.62 -18.23 1.79
CA SER A 424 7.51 -19.15 2.02
C SER A 424 6.39 -18.92 1.02
N THR A 425 5.60 -19.96 0.77
CA THR A 425 4.42 -19.90 -0.10
C THR A 425 3.12 -19.77 0.71
N THR A 426 2.10 -19.19 0.08
CA THR A 426 0.85 -18.85 0.78
C THR A 426 0.13 -20.03 1.45
N PRO A 427 0.10 -21.26 0.92
CA PRO A 427 -0.72 -22.32 1.51
C PRO A 427 -0.23 -22.81 2.86
N THR A 428 1.05 -22.69 3.18
CA THR A 428 1.61 -23.10 4.48
C THR A 428 1.35 -22.07 5.57
N LEU A 429 0.99 -20.84 5.20
CA LEU A 429 0.90 -19.66 6.06
C LEU A 429 -0.54 -19.18 6.30
N PRO A 430 -0.85 -18.76 7.55
CA PRO A 430 -0.19 -19.21 8.78
C PRO A 430 -0.45 -20.68 9.02
N TYR A 431 0.49 -21.38 9.67
CA TYR A 431 0.33 -22.80 9.97
C TYR A 431 -0.96 -23.08 10.76
N GLY A 432 -1.69 -24.09 10.32
CA GLY A 432 -2.91 -24.56 10.96
C GLY A 432 -3.14 -26.03 10.65
N VAL A 433 -4.08 -26.67 11.37
CA VAL A 433 -4.36 -28.12 11.24
C VAL A 433 -4.77 -28.53 9.82
N ALA A 434 -5.28 -27.61 9.02
CA ALA A 434 -5.67 -27.88 7.65
C ALA A 434 -4.50 -27.84 6.65
N ALA A 435 -3.41 -27.14 6.97
CA ALA A 435 -2.29 -26.93 6.04
C ALA A 435 -1.69 -28.24 5.52
N PRO A 436 -1.31 -29.23 6.35
CA PRO A 436 -0.77 -30.50 5.85
C PRO A 436 -1.77 -31.27 4.97
N ILE A 437 -3.07 -31.23 5.30
CA ILE A 437 -4.11 -31.94 4.55
C ILE A 437 -4.33 -31.29 3.17
N GLU A 438 -4.34 -29.97 3.10
CA GLU A 438 -4.47 -29.22 1.86
C GLU A 438 -3.32 -29.52 0.91
N HIS A 439 -2.08 -29.61 1.44
CA HIS A 439 -0.90 -29.86 0.64
C HIS A 439 -0.84 -31.27 0.03
N VAL A 440 -1.46 -32.28 0.63
CA VAL A 440 -1.52 -33.63 0.04
C VAL A 440 -2.07 -33.59 -1.38
N ALA A 441 -3.21 -32.93 -1.58
CA ALA A 441 -3.83 -32.82 -2.90
C ALA A 441 -3.00 -31.96 -3.86
N MET A 442 -2.45 -30.85 -3.37
CA MET A 442 -1.67 -29.93 -4.19
C MET A 442 -0.37 -30.57 -4.66
N THR A 443 0.40 -31.18 -3.77
CA THR A 443 1.64 -31.86 -4.09
C THR A 443 1.41 -33.00 -5.08
N LEU A 444 0.38 -33.82 -4.84
CA LEU A 444 0.05 -34.93 -5.74
C LEU A 444 -0.25 -34.45 -7.16
N LEU A 445 -1.10 -33.43 -7.28
CA LEU A 445 -1.51 -32.93 -8.60
C LEU A 445 -0.39 -32.23 -9.35
N ASN A 446 0.41 -31.41 -8.67
CA ASN A 446 1.49 -30.65 -9.33
C ASN A 446 2.66 -31.51 -9.81
N HIS A 447 2.91 -32.64 -9.12
CA HIS A 447 3.94 -33.60 -9.55
C HIS A 447 3.38 -34.70 -10.47
N GLY A 448 2.17 -34.51 -11.00
CA GLY A 448 1.54 -35.47 -11.92
C GLY A 448 1.16 -36.80 -11.28
N GLY A 449 1.11 -36.86 -9.96
CA GLY A 449 0.80 -38.05 -9.19
C GLY A 449 -0.68 -38.44 -9.25
N LEU A 450 -0.94 -39.73 -8.99
CA LEU A 450 -2.26 -40.32 -9.02
C LEU A 450 -2.66 -40.91 -7.68
N TRP A 451 -3.83 -40.57 -7.18
CA TRP A 451 -4.39 -41.12 -5.93
C TRP A 451 -4.44 -42.66 -5.89
N ALA A 452 -4.54 -43.28 -7.03
CA ALA A 452 -4.62 -44.74 -7.15
C ALA A 452 -3.23 -45.43 -7.13
N VAL A 453 -2.15 -44.66 -7.16
CA VAL A 453 -0.78 -45.18 -7.15
C VAL A 453 -0.17 -45.02 -5.76
N PRO A 454 0.08 -46.13 -5.01
CA PRO A 454 0.59 -46.07 -3.64
C PRO A 454 1.94 -45.33 -3.51
N GLY A 455 2.84 -45.50 -4.48
CA GLY A 455 4.15 -44.84 -4.49
C GLY A 455 4.04 -43.33 -4.61
N ASP A 456 3.06 -42.80 -5.37
CA ASP A 456 2.84 -41.35 -5.50
C ASP A 456 2.38 -40.73 -4.18
N LEU A 457 1.50 -41.45 -3.44
CA LEU A 457 1.06 -41.03 -2.10
C LEU A 457 2.19 -41.10 -1.08
N GLU A 458 3.10 -42.07 -1.20
CA GLU A 458 4.28 -42.19 -0.35
C GLU A 458 5.21 -40.99 -0.54
N LEU A 459 5.54 -40.65 -1.77
CA LEU A 459 6.33 -39.47 -2.13
C LEU A 459 5.73 -38.19 -1.53
N VAL A 460 4.41 -37.99 -1.68
CA VAL A 460 3.72 -36.82 -1.10
C VAL A 460 3.86 -36.79 0.42
N ARG A 461 3.73 -37.93 1.10
CA ARG A 461 3.87 -37.98 2.56
C ARG A 461 5.28 -37.68 3.03
N GLU A 462 6.28 -38.05 2.26
CA GLU A 462 7.68 -37.73 2.53
C GLU A 462 7.97 -36.24 2.40
N ARG A 463 7.26 -35.53 1.51
CA ARG A 463 7.42 -34.08 1.32
C ARG A 463 6.65 -33.22 2.32
N ILE A 464 5.63 -33.77 3.01
CA ILE A 464 4.81 -32.98 3.92
C ILE A 464 5.27 -33.13 5.37
N HIS A 465 5.95 -32.11 5.87
CA HIS A 465 6.46 -32.07 7.25
C HIS A 465 5.75 -30.99 8.08
N PRO A 466 4.77 -31.35 8.93
CA PRO A 466 4.08 -30.38 9.78
C PRO A 466 4.99 -29.56 10.68
N ALA A 467 6.16 -30.12 11.06
CA ALA A 467 7.12 -29.43 11.91
C ALA A 467 7.82 -28.27 11.20
N THR A 468 8.22 -28.46 9.92
CA THR A 468 8.84 -27.40 9.12
C THR A 468 7.82 -26.31 8.78
N MET A 469 6.61 -26.66 8.40
CA MET A 469 5.50 -25.71 8.22
C MET A 469 5.22 -24.88 9.48
N ALA A 470 5.24 -25.51 10.66
CA ALA A 470 5.01 -24.81 11.93
C ALA A 470 6.16 -23.87 12.30
N ALA A 471 7.38 -24.17 11.87
CA ALA A 471 8.56 -23.35 12.13
C ALA A 471 8.61 -22.07 11.28
N GLU A 472 7.93 -22.01 10.14
CA GLU A 472 7.93 -20.83 9.28
C GLU A 472 7.48 -19.54 9.99
N GLY A 473 6.40 -19.61 10.76
CA GLY A 473 5.88 -18.44 11.48
C GLY A 473 6.93 -17.80 12.40
N PRO A 474 7.53 -18.53 13.36
CA PRO A 474 8.66 -18.06 14.15
C PRO A 474 9.85 -17.54 13.34
N LEU A 475 10.22 -18.17 12.25
CA LEU A 475 11.32 -17.73 11.37
C LEU A 475 10.98 -16.43 10.63
N HIS A 476 9.73 -16.26 10.22
CA HIS A 476 9.25 -14.97 9.71
C HIS A 476 9.29 -13.85 10.76
N GLU A 477 8.93 -14.15 12.00
CA GLU A 477 8.97 -13.18 13.10
C GLU A 477 10.41 -12.79 13.47
N LEU A 478 11.35 -13.72 13.37
CA LEU A 478 12.79 -13.48 13.52
C LEU A 478 13.41 -12.71 12.36
N GLY A 479 12.76 -12.67 11.19
CA GLY A 479 13.30 -12.12 9.97
C GLY A 479 14.20 -13.05 9.18
N ALA A 480 14.32 -14.32 9.58
CA ALA A 480 15.12 -15.33 8.87
C ALA A 480 14.48 -15.78 7.54
N VAL A 481 13.14 -15.68 7.43
CA VAL A 481 12.42 -15.81 6.17
C VAL A 481 11.93 -14.42 5.78
N GLY A 482 12.43 -13.89 4.66
CA GLY A 482 12.24 -12.52 4.23
C GLY A 482 11.00 -12.31 3.36
N ILE A 483 10.59 -13.29 2.58
CA ILE A 483 9.59 -13.13 1.51
C ILE A 483 8.41 -14.08 1.70
N VAL A 484 7.22 -13.57 1.37
CA VAL A 484 6.00 -14.36 1.15
C VAL A 484 5.58 -14.19 -0.30
N ASN A 485 5.45 -15.29 -1.02
CA ASN A 485 4.99 -15.35 -2.40
C ASN A 485 3.86 -16.39 -2.56
N SER A 486 3.30 -16.54 -3.76
CA SER A 486 2.11 -17.39 -3.90
C SER A 486 2.39 -18.82 -4.34
N ASP A 487 3.35 -19.02 -5.20
CA ASP A 487 3.49 -20.25 -5.99
C ASP A 487 2.22 -20.57 -6.82
N SER A 488 1.62 -19.53 -7.37
CA SER A 488 0.34 -19.66 -8.09
C SER A 488 0.48 -20.46 -9.37
N GLN A 489 -0.52 -21.28 -9.65
CA GLN A 489 -0.58 -22.29 -10.71
C GLN A 489 0.50 -23.38 -10.59
N GLY A 490 1.25 -23.38 -9.50
CA GLY A 490 1.99 -24.48 -8.91
C GLY A 490 1.28 -24.97 -7.65
N MET A 491 1.84 -24.69 -6.48
CA MET A 491 1.29 -25.16 -5.21
C MET A 491 0.66 -24.06 -4.35
N GLY A 492 0.15 -22.96 -4.96
CA GLY A 492 -0.46 -21.89 -4.18
C GLY A 492 -1.40 -20.97 -4.93
N ARG A 493 -1.72 -19.81 -4.31
CA ARG A 493 -2.79 -18.92 -4.78
C ARG A 493 -2.41 -17.45 -4.63
N ILE A 494 -2.27 -16.73 -5.74
CA ILE A 494 -1.94 -15.30 -5.76
C ILE A 494 -2.98 -14.43 -5.04
N GLY A 495 -4.25 -14.81 -5.11
CA GLY A 495 -5.34 -14.11 -4.42
C GLY A 495 -5.22 -14.11 -2.90
N GLU A 496 -4.28 -14.87 -2.34
CA GLU A 496 -4.06 -15.00 -0.91
C GLU A 496 -2.75 -14.35 -0.42
N THR A 497 -1.87 -13.88 -1.30
CA THR A 497 -0.52 -13.41 -0.93
C THR A 497 -0.55 -12.33 0.15
N VAL A 498 -1.20 -11.21 -0.10
CA VAL A 498 -1.30 -10.10 0.87
C VAL A 498 -2.08 -10.54 2.11
N ARG A 499 -3.21 -11.21 1.92
CA ARG A 499 -4.08 -11.65 3.01
C ARG A 499 -3.35 -12.60 3.97
N ARG A 500 -2.67 -13.63 3.45
CA ARG A 500 -1.94 -14.62 4.27
C ARG A 500 -0.76 -13.98 5.01
N THR A 501 -0.07 -13.03 4.38
CA THR A 501 1.01 -12.26 5.02
C THR A 501 0.49 -11.51 6.25
N ILE A 502 -0.65 -10.84 6.14
CA ILE A 502 -1.23 -10.10 7.28
C ILE A 502 -1.83 -11.06 8.34
N GLN A 503 -2.42 -12.17 7.92
CA GLN A 503 -2.87 -13.20 8.86
C GLN A 503 -1.70 -13.82 9.64
N LEU A 504 -0.55 -13.99 8.98
CA LEU A 504 0.67 -14.45 9.65
C LEU A 504 1.16 -13.42 10.69
N ALA A 505 1.19 -12.13 10.34
CA ALA A 505 1.52 -11.06 11.30
C ALA A 505 0.61 -11.08 12.53
N HIS A 506 -0.69 -11.27 12.31
CA HIS A 506 -1.67 -11.40 13.40
C HIS A 506 -1.42 -12.63 14.26
N THR A 507 -1.17 -13.78 13.64
CA THR A 507 -0.88 -15.03 14.36
C THR A 507 0.39 -14.91 15.19
N MET A 508 1.44 -14.28 14.63
CA MET A 508 2.71 -14.07 15.31
C MET A 508 2.61 -13.07 16.48
N LYS A 509 1.72 -12.09 16.44
CA LYS A 509 1.40 -11.27 17.61
C LYS A 509 0.93 -12.13 18.78
N GLY A 510 0.04 -13.09 18.52
CA GLY A 510 -0.43 -14.04 19.55
C GLY A 510 0.67 -14.97 20.03
N TRP A 511 1.48 -15.51 19.11
CA TRP A 511 2.60 -16.39 19.43
C TRP A 511 3.66 -15.70 20.31
N ARG A 512 4.00 -14.45 20.03
CA ARG A 512 4.94 -13.63 20.81
C ARG A 512 4.54 -13.48 22.29
N ARG A 513 3.25 -13.43 22.56
CA ARG A 513 2.70 -13.31 23.91
C ARG A 513 2.54 -14.66 24.62
N GLY A 514 2.79 -15.74 23.92
CA GLY A 514 2.68 -17.09 24.43
C GLY A 514 4.01 -17.65 24.97
N PRO A 515 3.97 -18.75 25.72
CA PRO A 515 5.15 -19.36 26.31
C PRO A 515 6.14 -19.89 25.27
N ALA A 516 5.72 -20.16 24.06
CA ALA A 516 6.58 -20.66 22.99
C ALA A 516 7.61 -19.64 22.49
N ALA A 517 7.39 -18.36 22.72
CA ALA A 517 8.32 -17.29 22.37
C ALA A 517 9.26 -16.93 23.52
N GLU A 518 9.01 -17.44 24.73
CA GLU A 518 9.78 -17.10 25.91
C GLU A 518 11.23 -17.62 25.78
N GLY A 519 12.19 -16.71 25.93
CA GLY A 519 13.62 -17.04 25.85
C GLY A 519 14.16 -17.27 24.43
N VAL A 520 13.37 -17.09 23.36
CA VAL A 520 13.85 -17.17 21.98
C VAL A 520 14.75 -15.96 21.69
N PRO A 521 16.04 -16.16 21.36
CA PRO A 521 16.95 -15.06 21.11
C PRO A 521 16.69 -14.41 19.75
N GLY A 522 17.02 -13.11 19.62
CA GLY A 522 16.96 -12.39 18.33
C GLY A 522 15.58 -11.92 17.91
N LEU A 523 14.54 -12.17 18.70
CA LEU A 523 13.21 -11.63 18.40
C LEU A 523 13.21 -10.10 18.52
N PRO A 524 12.58 -9.36 17.58
CA PRO A 524 12.44 -7.92 17.67
C PRO A 524 11.76 -7.49 18.96
N ALA A 525 12.14 -6.35 19.52
CA ALA A 525 11.46 -5.81 20.70
C ALA A 525 10.00 -5.51 20.38
N GLU A 526 9.09 -5.88 21.28
CA GLU A 526 7.68 -5.42 21.19
C GLU A 526 7.51 -4.12 21.97
N LEU A 527 6.64 -3.26 21.47
CA LEU A 527 6.21 -2.08 22.18
C LEU A 527 5.27 -2.48 23.34
N ASP A 528 5.36 -1.78 24.47
CA ASP A 528 4.47 -2.00 25.62
C ASP A 528 3.00 -1.63 25.32
N ASP A 529 2.74 -0.92 24.23
CA ASP A 529 1.40 -0.53 23.80
C ASP A 529 0.72 -1.67 23.03
N PRO A 530 -0.33 -2.30 23.58
CA PRO A 530 -1.02 -3.41 22.91
C PRO A 530 -1.79 -2.99 21.65
N TYR A 531 -1.90 -1.68 21.42
CA TYR A 531 -2.56 -1.08 20.27
C TYR A 531 -1.58 -0.40 19.30
N ASP A 532 -0.32 -0.77 19.32
CA ASP A 532 0.68 -0.30 18.37
C ASP A 532 1.50 -1.48 17.81
N ASP A 533 1.05 -2.02 16.70
CA ASP A 533 1.72 -3.08 15.94
C ASP A 533 2.40 -2.52 14.68
N THR A 534 2.63 -1.23 14.62
CA THR A 534 3.12 -0.53 13.42
C THR A 534 4.38 -1.18 12.86
N GLU A 535 5.40 -1.39 13.69
CA GLU A 535 6.67 -1.99 13.27
C GLU A 535 6.48 -3.42 12.73
N ARG A 536 5.63 -4.24 13.39
CA ARG A 536 5.30 -5.57 12.91
C ARG A 536 4.61 -5.51 11.54
N ILE A 537 3.59 -4.66 11.40
CA ILE A 537 2.83 -4.54 10.16
C ILE A 537 3.74 -4.10 9.01
N LEU A 538 4.60 -3.11 9.21
CA LEU A 538 5.55 -2.63 8.19
C LEU A 538 6.53 -3.75 7.78
N ARG A 539 7.10 -4.50 8.73
CA ARG A 539 7.97 -5.64 8.44
C ARG A 539 7.27 -6.73 7.64
N TYR A 540 6.00 -7.01 7.94
CA TYR A 540 5.26 -8.02 7.19
C TYR A 540 4.78 -7.52 5.82
N PHE A 541 4.42 -6.26 5.68
CA PHE A 541 4.16 -5.69 4.35
C PHE A 541 5.42 -5.73 3.47
N ALA A 542 6.59 -5.46 4.02
CA ALA A 542 7.85 -5.56 3.28
C ALA A 542 8.03 -6.94 2.62
N LYS A 543 7.60 -8.03 3.27
CA LYS A 543 7.75 -9.40 2.77
C LYS A 543 7.00 -9.70 1.47
N CYS A 544 5.99 -8.94 1.13
CA CYS A 544 5.25 -9.08 -0.13
C CYS A 544 5.25 -7.81 -0.97
N THR A 545 6.10 -6.84 -0.67
CA THR A 545 6.27 -5.59 -1.44
C THR A 545 7.74 -5.28 -1.67
N LEU A 546 8.43 -4.72 -0.69
CA LEU A 546 9.80 -4.22 -0.78
C LEU A 546 10.84 -5.33 -0.95
N GLU A 547 10.79 -6.37 -0.10
CA GLU A 547 11.80 -7.43 -0.10
C GLU A 547 11.89 -8.19 -1.43
N PRO A 548 10.77 -8.67 -2.02
CA PRO A 548 10.83 -9.29 -3.34
C PRO A 548 11.26 -8.31 -4.44
N ALA A 549 10.91 -7.02 -4.33
CA ALA A 549 11.36 -6.01 -5.30
C ALA A 549 12.88 -5.79 -5.23
N ILE A 550 13.47 -5.77 -4.03
CA ILE A 550 14.93 -5.67 -3.85
C ILE A 550 15.63 -6.88 -4.46
N VAL A 551 15.15 -8.10 -4.16
CA VAL A 551 15.76 -9.35 -4.64
C VAL A 551 15.81 -9.43 -6.17
N HIS A 552 14.80 -8.87 -6.83
CA HIS A 552 14.73 -8.86 -8.29
C HIS A 552 15.26 -7.56 -8.92
N GLY A 553 15.88 -6.65 -8.14
CA GLY A 553 16.49 -5.42 -8.63
C GLY A 553 15.50 -4.40 -9.19
N ILE A 554 14.23 -4.45 -8.76
CA ILE A 554 13.15 -3.61 -9.31
C ILE A 554 12.54 -2.64 -8.27
N SER A 555 13.20 -2.48 -7.12
CA SER A 555 12.66 -1.65 -6.01
C SER A 555 12.52 -0.15 -6.35
N GLU A 556 13.20 0.35 -7.38
CA GLU A 556 13.07 1.72 -7.88
C GLU A 556 12.10 1.84 -9.06
N GLU A 557 11.59 0.71 -9.57
CA GLU A 557 10.73 0.65 -10.76
C GLU A 557 9.26 0.38 -10.42
N VAL A 558 8.99 -0.27 -9.29
CA VAL A 558 7.65 -0.68 -8.86
C VAL A 558 7.33 -0.16 -7.45
N GLY A 559 6.03 0.15 -7.18
CA GLY A 559 5.62 0.66 -5.89
C GLY A 559 4.12 0.72 -5.70
#